data_bfd3b6041548a1aeffcd82603189ba3c
#
_entry.id   bfd3b6041548a1aeffcd82603189ba3c
#
_cell.length_a   1.000
_cell.length_b   1.000
_cell.length_c   1.000
_cell.angle_alpha   90.00
_cell.angle_beta   90.00
_cell.angle_gamma   90.00
#
_symmetry.space_group_name_H-M   'P 1'
#
loop_
_entity.id
_entity.type
_entity.pdbx_description
1 polymer ?
#
loop_
_entity_poly.entity_id
_entity_poly.type
_entity_poly.pdbx_seq_one_letter_code
_entity_poly.pdbx_strand_id
1 'polypeptide(L)'
;MPGHLEAMRTLARRGRIAPLVFPGNTRKKERGLFSFLRKSKNDDTAIGFLDFLAASGIELTGDNYIPFYAVYAYLVSGRFAALLDGKSVCIVNSDFDENSCRFWFRKFSSTPRISHAPIAAEYVATRWDSMREGVLAAVPPGVDVCIVGAGVGALQVCVDIAERFSTVAVDAGHVMNMMNGRVDKSGGPRLYTLWKDGQA
;
A
#
# COMPACT_ATOMS: atom_id res chain seq x y z
N MET A 1 3.83 -13.52 -13.36
CA MET A 1 3.54 -12.06 -13.38
C MET A 1 4.86 -11.28 -13.49
N PRO A 2 5.44 -11.18 -14.69
CA PRO A 2 6.75 -10.53 -14.89
C PRO A 2 6.77 -9.07 -14.44
N GLY A 3 5.73 -8.30 -14.77
CA GLY A 3 5.65 -6.87 -14.43
C GLY A 3 5.61 -6.59 -12.93
N HIS A 4 5.00 -7.46 -12.13
CA HIS A 4 4.98 -7.30 -10.67
C HIS A 4 6.37 -7.45 -10.04
N LEU A 5 7.17 -8.41 -10.52
CA LEU A 5 8.54 -8.60 -10.05
C LEU A 5 9.44 -7.45 -10.47
N GLU A 6 9.26 -6.91 -11.69
CA GLU A 6 10.01 -5.74 -12.13
C GLU A 6 9.66 -4.47 -11.34
N ALA A 7 8.37 -4.29 -11.02
CA ALA A 7 7.94 -3.22 -10.10
C ALA A 7 8.60 -3.34 -8.73
N MET A 8 8.69 -4.56 -8.16
CA MET A 8 9.42 -4.79 -6.91
C MET A 8 10.90 -4.42 -7.02
N ARG A 9 11.58 -4.77 -8.13
CA ARG A 9 12.98 -4.38 -8.37
C ARG A 9 13.15 -2.87 -8.46
N THR A 10 12.24 -2.20 -9.14
CA THR A 10 12.24 -0.73 -9.25
C THR A 10 12.06 -0.08 -7.88
N LEU A 11 11.12 -0.56 -7.08
CA LEU A 11 10.89 -0.07 -5.71
C LEU A 11 12.09 -0.34 -4.79
N ALA A 12 12.76 -1.48 -4.92
CA ALA A 12 13.97 -1.77 -4.15
C ALA A 12 15.12 -0.80 -4.46
N ARG A 13 15.21 -0.33 -5.69
CA ARG A 13 16.27 0.59 -6.14
C ARG A 13 15.95 2.07 -5.93
N ARG A 14 14.70 2.49 -6.12
CA ARG A 14 14.31 3.90 -6.21
C ARG A 14 13.19 4.31 -5.27
N GLY A 15 12.56 3.35 -4.60
CA GLY A 15 11.42 3.57 -3.74
C GLY A 15 11.59 2.98 -2.35
N ARG A 16 10.47 2.55 -1.79
CA ARG A 16 10.40 1.84 -0.51
C ARG A 16 9.44 0.68 -0.64
N ILE A 17 9.75 -0.43 0.00
CA ILE A 17 8.92 -1.63 0.07
C ILE A 17 8.48 -1.84 1.52
N ALA A 18 7.19 -2.05 1.72
CA ALA A 18 6.62 -2.35 3.03
C ALA A 18 5.93 -3.74 3.01
N PRO A 19 6.69 -4.84 2.92
CA PRO A 19 6.12 -6.17 2.91
C PRO A 19 5.50 -6.51 4.27
N LEU A 20 4.42 -7.28 4.26
CA LEU A 20 3.79 -7.80 5.47
C LEU A 20 4.62 -8.97 6.03
N VAL A 21 5.76 -8.65 6.62
CA VAL A 21 6.67 -9.62 7.24
C VAL A 21 6.75 -9.33 8.73
N PHE A 22 6.45 -10.33 9.55
CA PHE A 22 6.54 -10.20 11.00
C PHE A 22 7.87 -10.75 11.51
N PRO A 23 8.58 -10.03 12.41
CA PRO A 23 9.84 -10.52 12.97
C PRO A 23 9.73 -11.90 13.63
N GLY A 24 8.58 -12.23 14.22
CA GLY A 24 8.31 -13.55 14.79
C GLY A 24 8.28 -14.68 13.76
N ASN A 25 7.94 -14.37 12.51
CA ASN A 25 7.81 -15.31 11.40
C ASN A 25 9.11 -15.47 10.60
N THR A 26 10.13 -14.66 10.89
CA THR A 26 11.43 -14.70 10.19
C THR A 26 12.51 -15.47 10.94
N ARG A 27 12.28 -15.81 12.20
CA ARG A 27 13.23 -16.61 12.98
C ARG A 27 13.08 -18.09 12.59
N LYS A 28 14.16 -18.67 12.08
CA LYS A 28 14.27 -20.14 11.95
C LYS A 28 14.19 -20.72 13.38
N LYS A 29 13.07 -21.35 13.71
CA LYS A 29 12.96 -22.10 14.97
C LYS A 29 13.93 -23.27 14.88
N GLU A 30 14.87 -23.37 15.84
CA GLU A 30 15.66 -24.59 15.98
C GLU A 30 14.71 -25.77 16.14
N ARG A 31 14.84 -26.76 15.27
CA ARG A 31 13.97 -27.93 15.24
C ARG A 31 14.31 -28.82 16.45
N GLY A 32 13.58 -28.66 17.54
CA GLY A 32 13.56 -29.69 18.60
C GLY A 32 12.90 -30.96 18.09
N LEU A 33 13.24 -32.13 18.72
CA LEU A 33 12.77 -33.48 18.32
C LEU A 33 11.24 -33.62 18.15
N PHE A 34 10.42 -32.70 18.68
CA PHE A 34 8.96 -32.72 18.60
C PHE A 34 8.36 -31.60 17.71
N SER A 35 9.16 -30.89 16.94
CA SER A 35 8.70 -29.77 16.11
C SER A 35 7.81 -30.18 14.92
N PHE A 36 7.80 -31.47 14.55
CA PHE A 36 6.98 -32.00 13.47
C PHE A 36 5.46 -31.99 13.79
N LEU A 37 5.09 -31.90 15.09
CA LEU A 37 3.69 -31.85 15.54
C LEU A 37 3.08 -30.44 15.56
N ARG A 38 3.87 -29.38 15.33
CA ARG A 38 3.43 -28.00 15.33
C ARG A 38 3.98 -27.22 14.12
N LYS A 39 3.53 -27.54 12.94
CA LYS A 39 3.77 -26.71 11.75
C LYS A 39 2.82 -25.50 11.80
N SER A 40 3.30 -24.34 12.25
CA SER A 40 2.63 -23.08 11.95
C SER A 40 2.84 -22.81 10.45
N LYS A 41 1.77 -22.90 9.65
CA LYS A 41 1.81 -22.63 8.20
C LYS A 41 2.33 -21.22 7.85
N ASN A 42 2.28 -20.29 8.78
CA ASN A 42 2.65 -18.87 8.54
C ASN A 42 4.16 -18.62 8.65
N ASP A 43 4.89 -19.38 9.46
CA ASP A 43 6.34 -19.18 9.65
C ASP A 43 7.13 -19.48 8.37
N ASP A 44 6.73 -20.54 7.65
CA ASP A 44 7.40 -20.95 6.41
C ASP A 44 7.13 -19.97 5.24
N THR A 45 6.00 -19.24 5.26
CA THR A 45 5.59 -18.35 4.17
C THR A 45 6.42 -17.06 4.15
N ALA A 46 6.70 -16.45 5.30
CA ALA A 46 7.49 -15.22 5.37
C ALA A 46 8.95 -15.47 4.97
N ILE A 47 9.53 -16.59 5.45
CA ILE A 47 10.90 -17.00 5.07
C ILE A 47 10.96 -17.29 3.57
N GLY A 48 10.01 -18.08 3.05
CA GLY A 48 9.93 -18.40 1.62
C GLY A 48 9.77 -17.15 0.74
N PHE A 49 9.06 -16.13 1.22
CA PHE A 49 8.95 -14.86 0.53
C PHE A 49 10.28 -14.09 0.51
N LEU A 50 11.00 -14.03 1.63
CA LEU A 50 12.32 -13.38 1.69
C LEU A 50 13.34 -14.13 0.83
N ASP A 51 13.35 -15.46 0.84
CA ASP A 51 14.21 -16.28 -0.02
C ASP A 51 13.88 -16.06 -1.50
N PHE A 52 12.60 -15.92 -1.85
CA PHE A 52 12.15 -15.56 -3.21
C PHE A 52 12.64 -14.18 -3.63
N LEU A 53 12.56 -13.17 -2.76
CA LEU A 53 13.06 -11.83 -3.05
C LEU A 53 14.58 -11.88 -3.31
N ALA A 54 15.35 -12.54 -2.44
CA ALA A 54 16.78 -12.68 -2.57
C ALA A 54 17.18 -13.41 -3.88
N ALA A 55 16.51 -14.53 -4.18
CA ALA A 55 16.71 -15.27 -5.43
C ALA A 55 16.34 -14.45 -6.68
N SER A 56 15.47 -13.45 -6.51
CA SER A 56 15.05 -12.53 -7.57
C SER A 56 15.93 -11.29 -7.68
N GLY A 57 17.03 -11.22 -6.91
CA GLY A 57 17.95 -10.08 -6.88
C GLY A 57 17.37 -8.84 -6.19
N ILE A 58 16.42 -9.04 -5.26
CA ILE A 58 15.79 -7.99 -4.46
C ILE A 58 16.28 -8.13 -3.02
N GLU A 59 17.16 -7.24 -2.60
CA GLU A 59 17.65 -7.18 -1.23
C GLU A 59 16.87 -6.12 -0.45
N LEU A 60 16.38 -6.48 0.73
CA LEU A 60 15.77 -5.54 1.68
C LEU A 60 16.86 -4.97 2.60
N THR A 61 17.00 -3.65 2.57
CA THR A 61 17.99 -2.89 3.35
C THR A 61 17.30 -1.85 4.22
N GLY A 62 18.04 -1.19 5.12
CA GLY A 62 17.52 -0.06 5.88
C GLY A 62 17.07 1.12 5.01
N ASP A 63 17.56 1.20 3.77
CA ASP A 63 17.25 2.29 2.85
C ASP A 63 15.98 2.05 2.03
N ASN A 64 15.58 0.81 1.82
CA ASN A 64 14.44 0.47 0.96
C ASN A 64 13.30 -0.27 1.67
N TYR A 65 13.49 -0.66 2.93
CA TYR A 65 12.48 -1.35 3.74
C TYR A 65 11.82 -0.42 4.74
N ILE A 66 10.50 -0.46 4.81
CA ILE A 66 9.71 0.17 5.88
C ILE A 66 8.79 -0.89 6.49
N PRO A 67 8.68 -0.98 7.83
CA PRO A 67 7.72 -1.88 8.44
C PRO A 67 6.29 -1.57 8.00
N PHE A 68 5.56 -2.58 7.52
CA PHE A 68 4.20 -2.44 6.97
C PHE A 68 3.25 -1.66 7.90
N TYR A 69 3.23 -1.98 9.19
CA TYR A 69 2.37 -1.28 10.15
C TYR A 69 2.77 0.17 10.38
N ALA A 70 4.06 0.52 10.23
CA ALA A 70 4.49 1.92 10.34
C ALA A 70 3.92 2.76 9.18
N VAL A 71 3.89 2.19 7.97
CA VAL A 71 3.25 2.85 6.81
C VAL A 71 1.76 3.06 7.08
N TYR A 72 1.05 2.04 7.52
CA TYR A 72 -0.38 2.16 7.81
C TYR A 72 -0.67 3.16 8.93
N ALA A 73 0.09 3.11 10.03
CA ALA A 73 -0.06 4.08 11.12
C ALA A 73 0.20 5.52 10.66
N TYR A 74 1.17 5.72 9.77
CA TYR A 74 1.44 7.03 9.20
C TYR A 74 0.31 7.51 8.28
N LEU A 75 -0.14 6.67 7.37
CA LEU A 75 -1.20 7.03 6.40
C LEU A 75 -2.54 7.38 7.06
N VAL A 76 -2.83 6.86 8.26
CA VAL A 76 -4.05 7.20 9.02
C VAL A 76 -3.85 8.36 9.99
N SER A 77 -2.66 8.94 10.07
CA SER A 77 -2.32 9.97 11.05
C SER A 77 -2.65 11.39 10.59
N GLY A 78 -2.86 12.28 11.55
CA GLY A 78 -2.97 13.72 11.29
C GLY A 78 -1.69 14.31 10.67
N ARG A 79 -0.51 13.70 10.89
CA ARG A 79 0.75 14.13 10.25
C ARG A 79 0.69 13.91 8.73
N PHE A 80 0.17 12.79 8.28
CA PHE A 80 -0.01 12.53 6.86
C PHE A 80 -1.03 13.50 6.25
N ALA A 81 -2.17 13.70 6.92
CA ALA A 81 -3.16 14.66 6.46
C ALA A 81 -2.58 16.08 6.37
N ALA A 82 -1.82 16.53 7.38
CA ALA A 82 -1.16 17.86 7.38
C ALA A 82 -0.11 17.98 6.26
N LEU A 83 0.64 16.90 5.95
CA LEU A 83 1.57 16.89 4.82
C LEU A 83 0.87 17.16 3.49
N LEU A 84 -0.37 16.73 3.36
CA LEU A 84 -1.18 16.87 2.14
C LEU A 84 -2.00 18.16 2.08
N ASP A 85 -1.96 19.00 3.12
CA ASP A 85 -2.71 20.25 3.13
C ASP A 85 -2.34 21.16 1.96
N GLY A 86 -3.35 21.65 1.25
CA GLY A 86 -3.18 22.50 0.07
C GLY A 86 -2.59 21.82 -1.18
N LYS A 87 -2.16 20.56 -1.07
CA LYS A 87 -1.57 19.80 -2.19
C LYS A 87 -2.61 19.26 -3.15
N SER A 88 -2.17 18.95 -4.37
CA SER A 88 -2.95 18.24 -5.37
C SER A 88 -2.79 16.74 -5.15
N VAL A 89 -3.87 16.07 -4.75
CA VAL A 89 -3.89 14.65 -4.42
C VAL A 89 -4.80 13.89 -5.38
N CYS A 90 -4.29 12.86 -6.02
CA CYS A 90 -5.08 11.97 -6.86
C CYS A 90 -5.33 10.64 -6.12
N ILE A 91 -6.58 10.31 -5.95
CA ILE A 91 -7.00 9.00 -5.42
C ILE A 91 -7.16 8.03 -6.59
N VAL A 92 -6.40 6.94 -6.59
CA VAL A 92 -6.46 5.89 -7.61
C VAL A 92 -7.10 4.66 -6.97
N ASN A 93 -8.41 4.51 -7.15
CA ASN A 93 -9.17 3.43 -6.54
C ASN A 93 -10.43 3.10 -7.38
N SER A 94 -10.94 1.90 -7.24
CA SER A 94 -12.21 1.47 -7.87
C SER A 94 -13.44 2.08 -7.22
N ASP A 95 -13.33 2.49 -5.98
CA ASP A 95 -14.44 2.89 -5.13
C ASP A 95 -14.07 4.16 -4.38
N PHE A 96 -14.56 5.29 -4.87
CA PHE A 96 -14.24 6.61 -4.34
C PHE A 96 -15.50 7.36 -3.93
N ASP A 97 -15.55 7.76 -2.66
CA ASP A 97 -16.55 8.69 -2.13
C ASP A 97 -15.87 10.01 -1.75
N GLU A 98 -16.07 11.03 -2.56
CA GLU A 98 -15.43 12.33 -2.39
C GLU A 98 -15.80 12.99 -1.08
N ASN A 99 -17.05 12.91 -0.66
CA ASN A 99 -17.54 13.55 0.56
C ASN A 99 -16.90 12.93 1.81
N SER A 100 -16.84 11.61 1.86
CA SER A 100 -16.18 10.88 2.95
C SER A 100 -14.68 11.16 3.00
N CYS A 101 -14.03 11.18 1.84
CA CYS A 101 -12.60 11.48 1.74
C CYS A 101 -12.30 12.92 2.21
N ARG A 102 -13.06 13.91 1.74
CA ARG A 102 -12.93 15.31 2.21
C ARG A 102 -13.24 15.45 3.70
N PHE A 103 -14.23 14.73 4.20
CA PHE A 103 -14.56 14.72 5.63
C PHE A 103 -13.41 14.14 6.46
N TRP A 104 -12.75 13.08 5.98
CA TRP A 104 -11.60 12.48 6.64
C TRP A 104 -10.45 13.50 6.79
N PHE A 105 -10.07 14.20 5.72
CA PHE A 105 -9.04 15.23 5.77
C PHE A 105 -9.40 16.39 6.70
N ARG A 106 -10.66 16.85 6.67
CA ARG A 106 -11.13 17.95 7.52
C ARG A 106 -11.03 17.68 9.02
N LYS A 107 -11.10 16.43 9.45
CA LYS A 107 -10.88 16.05 10.86
C LYS A 107 -9.49 16.45 11.36
N PHE A 108 -8.53 16.56 10.47
CA PHE A 108 -7.16 16.99 10.76
C PHE A 108 -6.89 18.43 10.29
N SER A 109 -7.93 19.21 10.03
CA SER A 109 -7.82 20.57 9.50
C SER A 109 -7.03 20.68 8.19
N SER A 110 -7.09 19.64 7.36
CA SER A 110 -6.40 19.55 6.06
C SER A 110 -7.39 19.65 4.90
N THR A 111 -7.00 20.39 3.86
CA THR A 111 -7.85 20.69 2.70
C THR A 111 -7.11 20.46 1.37
N PRO A 112 -6.71 19.22 1.04
CA PRO A 112 -6.09 18.93 -0.24
C PRO A 112 -7.07 19.14 -1.39
N ARG A 113 -6.55 19.45 -2.58
CA ARG A 113 -7.31 19.41 -3.83
C ARG A 113 -7.37 17.97 -4.31
N ILE A 114 -8.53 17.33 -4.16
CA ILE A 114 -8.71 15.90 -4.44
C ILE A 114 -9.23 15.71 -5.85
N SER A 115 -8.62 14.80 -6.58
CA SER A 115 -9.08 14.24 -7.86
C SER A 115 -9.15 12.73 -7.78
N HIS A 116 -9.84 12.09 -8.72
CA HIS A 116 -10.02 10.64 -8.75
C HIS A 116 -9.66 10.08 -10.13
N ALA A 117 -8.82 9.05 -10.15
CA ALA A 117 -8.53 8.23 -11.31
C ALA A 117 -9.12 6.82 -11.06
N PRO A 118 -10.20 6.43 -11.75
CA PRO A 118 -10.84 5.15 -11.52
C PRO A 118 -9.98 3.98 -12.00
N ILE A 119 -9.97 2.89 -11.24
CA ILE A 119 -9.30 1.64 -11.60
C ILE A 119 -10.26 0.46 -11.34
N ALA A 120 -10.05 -0.67 -12.01
CA ALA A 120 -10.87 -1.85 -11.77
C ALA A 120 -10.77 -2.35 -10.31
N ALA A 121 -11.87 -2.86 -9.76
CA ALA A 121 -11.92 -3.40 -8.40
C ALA A 121 -11.09 -4.67 -8.21
N GLU A 122 -10.94 -5.46 -9.28
CA GLU A 122 -10.32 -6.77 -9.24
C GLU A 122 -9.35 -6.98 -10.41
N TYR A 123 -8.44 -7.94 -10.23
CA TYR A 123 -7.51 -8.42 -11.26
C TYR A 123 -6.52 -7.37 -11.81
N VAL A 124 -6.29 -6.27 -11.10
CA VAL A 124 -5.36 -5.22 -11.57
C VAL A 124 -3.97 -5.79 -11.85
N ALA A 125 -3.44 -6.64 -10.97
CA ALA A 125 -2.11 -7.23 -11.12
C ALA A 125 -1.94 -8.10 -12.39
N THR A 126 -3.01 -8.69 -12.90
CA THR A 126 -2.99 -9.55 -14.10
C THR A 126 -3.43 -8.85 -15.37
N ARG A 127 -4.11 -7.70 -15.24
CA ARG A 127 -4.70 -6.96 -16.35
C ARG A 127 -4.12 -5.55 -16.52
N TRP A 128 -3.07 -5.23 -15.75
CA TRP A 128 -2.50 -3.88 -15.73
C TRP A 128 -2.11 -3.39 -17.12
N ASP A 129 -1.44 -4.22 -17.92
CA ASP A 129 -1.01 -3.85 -19.27
C ASP A 129 -2.17 -3.38 -20.17
N SER A 130 -3.36 -3.96 -20.00
CA SER A 130 -4.55 -3.60 -20.79
C SER A 130 -5.29 -2.36 -20.29
N MET A 131 -5.14 -1.97 -19.02
CA MET A 131 -5.84 -0.82 -18.43
C MET A 131 -4.93 0.36 -18.15
N ARG A 132 -3.63 0.17 -18.23
CA ARG A 132 -2.57 1.10 -17.83
C ARG A 132 -2.78 2.51 -18.42
N GLU A 133 -2.88 2.60 -19.75
CA GLU A 133 -2.98 3.91 -20.40
C GLU A 133 -4.25 4.66 -20.02
N GLY A 134 -5.38 3.96 -19.86
CA GLY A 134 -6.64 4.57 -19.42
C GLY A 134 -6.56 5.12 -18.01
N VAL A 135 -5.94 4.38 -17.07
CA VAL A 135 -5.75 4.82 -15.69
C VAL A 135 -4.77 5.99 -15.63
N LEU A 136 -3.63 5.90 -16.32
CA LEU A 136 -2.64 6.97 -16.33
C LEU A 136 -3.18 8.25 -16.98
N ALA A 137 -4.00 8.14 -18.02
CA ALA A 137 -4.66 9.30 -18.65
C ALA A 137 -5.66 10.01 -17.72
N ALA A 138 -6.21 9.29 -16.72
CA ALA A 138 -7.11 9.86 -15.72
C ALA A 138 -6.39 10.57 -14.56
N VAL A 139 -5.08 10.38 -14.42
CA VAL A 139 -4.27 11.10 -13.42
C VAL A 139 -4.01 12.52 -13.92
N PRO A 140 -4.40 13.58 -13.17
CA PRO A 140 -4.18 14.94 -13.60
C PRO A 140 -2.68 15.30 -13.69
N PRO A 141 -2.28 16.13 -14.66
CA PRO A 141 -0.93 16.66 -14.70
C PRO A 141 -0.65 17.55 -13.47
N GLY A 142 0.57 17.53 -12.98
CA GLY A 142 0.99 18.36 -11.85
C GLY A 142 0.42 17.91 -10.48
N VAL A 143 -0.02 16.65 -10.37
CA VAL A 143 -0.39 16.07 -9.08
C VAL A 143 0.83 15.94 -8.18
N ASP A 144 0.70 16.33 -6.90
CA ASP A 144 1.79 16.23 -5.92
C ASP A 144 1.93 14.81 -5.36
N VAL A 145 0.80 14.12 -5.12
CA VAL A 145 0.77 12.77 -4.54
C VAL A 145 -0.38 11.95 -5.11
N CYS A 146 -0.09 10.70 -5.46
CA CYS A 146 -1.11 9.70 -5.78
C CYS A 146 -1.25 8.70 -4.63
N ILE A 147 -2.47 8.50 -4.14
CA ILE A 147 -2.82 7.51 -3.11
C ILE A 147 -3.53 6.36 -3.82
N VAL A 148 -2.90 5.19 -3.83
CA VAL A 148 -3.31 4.05 -4.65
C VAL A 148 -3.95 2.97 -3.79
N GLY A 149 -5.13 2.52 -4.17
CA GLY A 149 -5.83 1.37 -3.60
C GLY A 149 -6.21 0.38 -4.71
N ALA A 150 -5.24 -0.42 -5.17
CA ALA A 150 -5.39 -1.34 -6.31
C ALA A 150 -5.08 -2.81 -5.93
N GLY A 151 -5.16 -3.14 -4.65
CA GLY A 151 -4.85 -4.47 -4.14
C GLY A 151 -3.45 -4.91 -4.55
N VAL A 152 -3.29 -6.17 -4.96
CA VAL A 152 -1.97 -6.73 -5.36
C VAL A 152 -1.34 -5.98 -6.54
N GLY A 153 -2.14 -5.32 -7.39
CA GLY A 153 -1.65 -4.52 -8.52
C GLY A 153 -1.02 -3.19 -8.15
N ALA A 154 -1.20 -2.72 -6.91
CA ALA A 154 -0.77 -1.39 -6.48
C ALA A 154 0.73 -1.12 -6.72
N LEU A 155 1.59 -2.15 -6.63
CA LEU A 155 3.02 -2.00 -6.89
C LEU A 155 3.31 -1.50 -8.31
N GLN A 156 2.71 -2.13 -9.33
CA GLN A 156 2.88 -1.73 -10.74
C GLN A 156 2.29 -0.34 -10.98
N VAL A 157 1.09 -0.10 -10.45
CA VAL A 157 0.40 1.19 -10.56
C VAL A 157 1.24 2.33 -9.97
N CYS A 158 1.78 2.14 -8.77
CA CYS A 158 2.63 3.14 -8.11
C CYS A 158 3.90 3.44 -8.91
N VAL A 159 4.58 2.42 -9.43
CA VAL A 159 5.80 2.60 -10.23
C VAL A 159 5.49 3.39 -11.50
N ASP A 160 4.48 2.98 -12.26
CA ASP A 160 4.14 3.63 -13.53
C ASP A 160 3.67 5.08 -13.34
N ILE A 161 2.90 5.37 -12.28
CA ILE A 161 2.51 6.74 -11.94
C ILE A 161 3.75 7.58 -11.59
N ALA A 162 4.62 7.06 -10.72
CA ALA A 162 5.80 7.79 -10.29
C ALA A 162 6.74 8.10 -11.47
N GLU A 163 6.93 7.15 -12.38
CA GLU A 163 7.77 7.34 -13.55
C GLU A 163 7.16 8.30 -14.57
N ARG A 164 5.84 8.20 -14.85
CA ARG A 164 5.18 9.03 -15.86
C ARG A 164 5.01 10.48 -15.44
N PHE A 165 4.71 10.74 -14.17
CA PHE A 165 4.37 12.07 -13.67
C PHE A 165 5.45 12.69 -12.78
N SER A 166 6.55 11.98 -12.53
CA SER A 166 7.62 12.39 -11.60
C SER A 166 7.05 12.80 -10.23
N THR A 167 6.04 12.05 -9.74
CA THR A 167 5.32 12.31 -8.50
C THR A 167 5.45 11.16 -7.51
N VAL A 168 5.07 11.41 -6.27
CA VAL A 168 5.01 10.37 -5.23
C VAL A 168 3.74 9.54 -5.40
N ALA A 169 3.88 8.23 -5.50
CA ALA A 169 2.76 7.29 -5.47
C ALA A 169 2.90 6.33 -4.29
N VAL A 170 1.82 6.18 -3.51
CA VAL A 170 1.82 5.38 -2.28
C VAL A 170 0.70 4.35 -2.32
N ASP A 171 1.05 3.07 -2.13
CA ASP A 171 0.05 2.02 -1.89
C ASP A 171 -0.56 2.21 -0.50
N ALA A 172 -1.80 2.63 -0.46
CA ALA A 172 -2.58 2.83 0.76
C ALA A 172 -3.45 1.62 1.12
N GLY A 173 -3.57 0.65 0.22
CA GLY A 173 -4.32 -0.57 0.47
C GLY A 173 -5.68 -0.32 1.14
N HIS A 174 -5.92 -0.93 2.28
CA HIS A 174 -7.18 -0.82 3.02
C HIS A 174 -7.42 0.54 3.71
N VAL A 175 -6.42 1.42 3.81
CA VAL A 175 -6.62 2.79 4.31
C VAL A 175 -7.64 3.54 3.46
N MET A 176 -7.74 3.19 2.17
CA MET A 176 -8.75 3.75 1.27
C MET A 176 -10.18 3.48 1.74
N ASN A 177 -10.45 2.34 2.36
CA ASN A 177 -11.77 2.04 2.90
C ASN A 177 -12.15 3.01 4.02
N MET A 178 -11.20 3.40 4.86
CA MET A 178 -11.41 4.37 5.91
C MET A 178 -11.64 5.78 5.34
N MET A 179 -10.86 6.20 4.37
CA MET A 179 -11.02 7.49 3.69
C MET A 179 -12.38 7.58 2.98
N ASN A 180 -12.89 6.46 2.47
CA ASN A 180 -14.23 6.33 1.88
C ASN A 180 -15.35 6.14 2.92
N GLY A 181 -15.08 6.30 4.21
CA GLY A 181 -16.08 6.12 5.27
C GLY A 181 -16.54 4.67 5.49
N ARG A 182 -15.84 3.70 4.91
CA ARG A 182 -16.18 2.28 5.02
C ARG A 182 -15.35 1.60 6.09
N VAL A 183 -15.99 0.66 6.80
CA VAL A 183 -15.31 -0.19 7.77
C VAL A 183 -14.77 -1.42 7.05
N ASP A 184 -13.49 -1.69 7.20
CA ASP A 184 -12.96 -2.97 6.78
C ASP A 184 -13.52 -4.09 7.66
N LYS A 185 -14.28 -4.98 7.05
CA LYS A 185 -14.87 -6.16 7.71
C LYS A 185 -13.95 -7.39 7.73
N SER A 186 -12.76 -7.30 7.16
CA SER A 186 -11.82 -8.43 7.13
C SER A 186 -11.15 -8.64 8.49
N GLY A 187 -11.89 -9.15 9.41
CA GLY A 187 -11.62 -9.72 10.73
C GLY A 187 -10.18 -9.69 11.28
N GLY A 188 -9.74 -8.56 11.81
CA GLY A 188 -8.55 -8.42 12.63
C GLY A 188 -8.43 -7.00 13.16
N PRO A 189 -7.81 -6.77 14.32
CA PRO A 189 -7.57 -5.42 14.79
C PRO A 189 -6.61 -4.72 13.83
N ARG A 190 -7.14 -3.77 13.06
CA ARG A 190 -6.35 -2.91 12.20
C ARG A 190 -6.28 -1.53 12.84
N LEU A 191 -5.14 -0.85 12.72
CA LEU A 191 -4.90 0.45 13.35
C LEU A 191 -6.01 1.47 13.07
N TYR A 192 -6.64 1.44 11.90
CA TYR A 192 -7.71 2.36 11.56
C TYR A 192 -9.08 1.98 12.16
N THR A 193 -9.30 0.76 12.64
CA THR A 193 -10.51 0.41 13.38
C THR A 193 -10.52 1.05 14.76
N LEU A 194 -9.36 1.18 15.40
CA LEU A 194 -9.20 1.87 16.67
C LEU A 194 -9.57 3.36 16.58
N TRP A 195 -9.31 3.97 15.43
CA TRP A 195 -9.63 5.37 15.20
C TRP A 195 -11.13 5.64 15.09
N LYS A 196 -11.91 4.69 14.55
CA LYS A 196 -13.38 4.83 14.42
C LYS A 196 -14.09 4.87 15.77
N ASP A 197 -13.54 4.19 16.76
CA ASP A 197 -14.11 4.07 18.11
C ASP A 197 -13.70 5.24 19.02
N GLY A 198 -13.04 6.28 18.47
CA GLY A 198 -12.65 7.48 19.23
C GLY A 198 -11.53 7.23 20.24
N GLN A 199 -10.77 6.15 20.09
CA GLN A 199 -9.72 5.75 21.03
C GLN A 199 -8.30 6.08 20.52
N ALA A 200 -8.13 6.94 19.52
CA ALA A 200 -6.83 7.39 19.01
C ALA A 200 -6.63 8.88 19.25
#